data_3f04e7e7ceefd1ea4d86f83a615055a9
#
_entry.id   3f04e7e7ceefd1ea4d86f83a615055a9
#
_cell.length_a   1.000
_cell.length_b   1.000
_cell.length_c   1.000
_cell.angle_alpha   90.00
_cell.angle_beta   90.00
_cell.angle_gamma   90.00
#
_symmetry.space_group_name_H-M   'P 1'
#
loop_
_entity.id
_entity.type
_entity.pdbx_description
1 polymer ?
#
loop_
_entity_poly.entity_id
_entity_poly.type
_entity_poly.pdbx_seq_one_letter_code
_entity_poly.pdbx_strand_id
1 'polypeptide(L)'
;MARINKCIELLAAGQPIYATHPSSLSYEAGLEDAKTWADMLLIDFEHRPFDTVGLTSYMRGLKDGGPTASGHLTPTVVCTLPSNAITPEEVRYNAWQARHVLTTGVHGILHTHTRTAESVTAFVQICRYPFQSLGREIIGEGLRGAGGQTPANAIWGLSAAE
;
A
#
# COMPACT_ATOMS: atom_id res chain seq x y z
N MET A 1 -7.11 -13.02 -14.59
CA MET A 1 -6.96 -12.95 -13.14
C MET A 1 -7.51 -11.61 -12.67
N ALA A 2 -8.40 -11.58 -11.70
CA ALA A 2 -8.91 -10.34 -11.15
C ALA A 2 -7.75 -9.53 -10.53
N ARG A 3 -7.82 -8.20 -10.61
CA ARG A 3 -6.82 -7.34 -9.96
C ARG A 3 -6.99 -7.39 -8.45
N ILE A 4 -5.91 -7.18 -7.70
CA ILE A 4 -5.92 -7.24 -6.22
C ILE A 4 -6.82 -6.16 -5.61
N ASN A 5 -6.92 -5.00 -6.28
CA ASN A 5 -7.70 -3.88 -5.79
C ASN A 5 -8.35 -3.09 -6.94
N LYS A 6 -9.42 -2.37 -6.61
CA LYS A 6 -10.23 -1.59 -7.55
C LYS A 6 -9.44 -0.48 -8.25
N CYS A 7 -8.49 0.16 -7.57
CA CYS A 7 -7.74 1.27 -8.17
C CYS A 7 -6.90 0.85 -9.38
N ILE A 8 -6.34 -0.37 -9.38
CA ILE A 8 -5.60 -0.90 -10.54
C ILE A 8 -6.55 -1.07 -11.74
N GLU A 9 -7.78 -1.52 -11.51
CA GLU A 9 -8.78 -1.68 -12.57
C GLU A 9 -9.20 -0.33 -13.12
N LEU A 10 -9.48 0.66 -12.25
CA LEU A 10 -9.84 2.01 -12.65
C LEU A 10 -8.74 2.69 -13.47
N LEU A 11 -7.48 2.60 -13.02
CA LEU A 11 -6.33 3.14 -13.76
C LEU A 11 -6.18 2.48 -15.13
N ALA A 12 -6.33 1.17 -15.21
CA ALA A 12 -6.26 0.44 -16.48
C ALA A 12 -7.39 0.84 -17.45
N ALA A 13 -8.53 1.26 -16.90
CA ALA A 13 -9.69 1.74 -17.66
C ALA A 13 -9.67 3.26 -17.93
N GLY A 14 -8.63 3.99 -17.49
CA GLY A 14 -8.55 5.45 -17.61
C GLY A 14 -9.62 6.19 -16.81
N GLN A 15 -10.10 5.59 -15.72
CA GLN A 15 -11.14 6.16 -14.86
C GLN A 15 -10.55 6.90 -13.66
N PRO A 16 -11.22 7.93 -13.15
CA PRO A 16 -10.81 8.62 -11.93
C PRO A 16 -10.91 7.70 -10.71
N ILE A 17 -10.09 7.96 -9.69
CA ILE A 17 -10.11 7.31 -8.40
C ILE A 17 -10.60 8.32 -7.35
N TYR A 18 -11.63 7.99 -6.61
CA TYR A 18 -12.15 8.80 -5.51
C TYR A 18 -11.60 8.29 -4.19
N ALA A 19 -10.95 9.17 -3.43
CA ALA A 19 -10.32 8.83 -2.16
C ALA A 19 -11.04 9.49 -0.98
N THR A 20 -10.97 8.85 0.18
CA THR A 20 -11.33 9.43 1.48
C THR A 20 -10.31 9.02 2.54
N HIS A 21 -10.40 9.63 3.72
CA HIS A 21 -9.54 9.32 4.86
C HIS A 21 -10.33 8.54 5.92
N PRO A 22 -9.75 7.52 6.57
CA PRO A 22 -10.35 6.89 7.73
C PRO A 22 -10.40 7.87 8.92
N SER A 23 -11.40 7.71 9.78
CA SER A 23 -11.54 8.50 11.01
C SER A 23 -10.51 8.10 12.07
N SER A 24 -10.16 6.81 12.13
CA SER A 24 -9.17 6.26 13.05
C SER A 24 -8.54 4.98 12.47
N LEU A 25 -7.46 4.51 13.09
CA LEU A 25 -6.79 3.25 12.73
C LEU A 25 -7.13 2.17 13.78
N SER A 26 -8.43 1.92 14.03
CA SER A 26 -8.88 0.82 14.88
C SER A 26 -9.48 -0.32 14.07
N TYR A 27 -9.63 -1.48 14.68
CA TYR A 27 -10.29 -2.63 14.08
C TYR A 27 -11.76 -2.32 13.73
N GLU A 28 -12.46 -1.64 14.63
CA GLU A 28 -13.87 -1.25 14.48
C GLU A 28 -14.05 -0.28 13.30
N ALA A 29 -13.18 0.73 13.19
CA ALA A 29 -13.19 1.63 12.04
C ALA A 29 -12.93 0.87 10.72
N GLY A 30 -12.05 -0.12 10.75
CA GLY A 30 -11.83 -1.00 9.59
C GLY A 30 -13.07 -1.80 9.18
N LEU A 31 -13.82 -2.34 10.13
CA LEU A 31 -15.10 -3.03 9.84
C LEU A 31 -16.12 -2.10 9.17
N GLU A 32 -16.23 -0.86 9.64
CA GLU A 32 -17.13 0.16 9.07
C GLU A 32 -16.68 0.59 7.68
N ASP A 33 -15.39 0.91 7.52
CA ASP A 33 -14.81 1.41 6.27
C ASP A 33 -14.70 0.32 5.17
N ALA A 34 -14.84 -0.96 5.50
CA ALA A 34 -14.91 -2.04 4.52
C ALA A 34 -16.06 -1.85 3.50
N LYS A 35 -17.08 -1.10 3.87
CA LYS A 35 -18.23 -0.76 3.00
C LYS A 35 -18.17 0.69 2.48
N THR A 36 -17.02 1.32 2.51
CA THR A 36 -16.86 2.70 2.04
C THR A 36 -17.34 2.87 0.59
N TRP A 37 -17.86 4.04 0.31
CA TRP A 37 -18.22 4.47 -1.06
C TRP A 37 -16.97 4.77 -1.92
N ALA A 38 -15.86 5.12 -1.27
CA ALA A 38 -14.64 5.53 -1.95
C ALA A 38 -13.92 4.34 -2.59
N ASP A 39 -13.17 4.62 -3.65
CA ASP A 39 -12.34 3.63 -4.33
C ASP A 39 -11.05 3.37 -3.55
N MET A 40 -10.60 4.36 -2.77
CA MET A 40 -9.35 4.33 -2.04
C MET A 40 -9.48 4.99 -0.66
N LEU A 41 -8.88 4.36 0.33
CA LEU A 41 -8.64 4.92 1.66
C LEU A 41 -7.19 5.41 1.73
N LEU A 42 -7.01 6.71 1.93
CA LEU A 42 -5.70 7.34 2.05
C LEU A 42 -5.37 7.58 3.52
N ILE A 43 -4.30 6.97 4.00
CA ILE A 43 -3.81 7.11 5.37
C ILE A 43 -2.62 8.05 5.37
N ASP A 44 -2.72 9.14 6.11
CA ASP A 44 -1.71 10.18 6.16
C ASP A 44 -0.74 9.94 7.33
N PHE A 45 0.44 9.39 7.03
CA PHE A 45 1.56 9.29 7.96
C PHE A 45 2.60 10.41 7.78
N GLU A 46 2.40 11.29 6.82
CA GLU A 46 3.26 12.48 6.66
C GLU A 46 2.99 13.49 7.76
N HIS A 47 1.72 13.69 8.12
CA HIS A 47 1.30 14.71 9.08
C HIS A 47 0.69 14.14 10.38
N ARG A 48 0.61 12.82 10.51
CA ARG A 48 0.03 12.12 11.67
C ARG A 48 1.03 11.12 12.26
N PRO A 49 0.82 10.66 13.51
CA PRO A 49 1.67 9.65 14.11
C PRO A 49 1.82 8.41 13.24
N PHE A 50 3.05 7.90 13.13
CA PHE A 50 3.36 6.67 12.39
C PHE A 50 2.94 5.44 13.18
N ASP A 51 1.64 5.13 13.17
CA ASP A 51 1.01 4.04 13.93
C ASP A 51 0.81 2.79 13.06
N THR A 52 1.84 1.96 12.96
CA THR A 52 1.76 0.68 12.23
C THR A 52 1.01 -0.41 12.99
N VAL A 53 0.83 -0.28 14.31
CA VAL A 53 0.03 -1.21 15.12
C VAL A 53 -1.44 -0.97 14.87
N GLY A 54 -1.88 0.28 14.95
CA GLY A 54 -3.24 0.67 14.59
C GLY A 54 -3.55 0.32 13.13
N LEU A 55 -2.61 0.61 12.20
CA LEU A 55 -2.76 0.23 10.80
C LEU A 55 -2.98 -1.29 10.61
N THR A 56 -2.23 -2.13 11.33
CA THR A 56 -2.41 -3.59 11.28
C THR A 56 -3.81 -4.00 11.73
N SER A 57 -4.30 -3.41 12.82
CA SER A 57 -5.65 -3.65 13.35
C SER A 57 -6.73 -3.21 12.35
N TYR A 58 -6.56 -2.02 11.77
CA TYR A 58 -7.44 -1.46 10.77
C TYR A 58 -7.54 -2.34 9.50
N MET A 59 -6.40 -2.79 8.95
CA MET A 59 -6.37 -3.68 7.78
C MET A 59 -7.07 -5.01 8.04
N ARG A 60 -6.98 -5.55 9.25
CA ARG A 60 -7.75 -6.74 9.66
C ARG A 60 -9.25 -6.45 9.70
N GLY A 61 -9.66 -5.30 10.25
CA GLY A 61 -11.05 -4.87 10.26
C GLY A 61 -11.62 -4.72 8.84
N LEU A 62 -10.88 -4.11 7.93
CA LEU A 62 -11.27 -4.01 6.51
C LEU A 62 -11.50 -5.39 5.88
N LYS A 63 -10.59 -6.33 6.12
CA LYS A 63 -10.72 -7.70 5.61
C LYS A 63 -11.95 -8.41 6.18
N ASP A 64 -12.13 -8.35 7.48
CA ASP A 64 -13.21 -9.06 8.18
C ASP A 64 -14.60 -8.43 7.87
N GLY A 65 -14.65 -7.14 7.56
CA GLY A 65 -15.84 -6.43 7.09
C GLY A 65 -16.16 -6.58 5.61
N GLY A 66 -15.21 -7.10 4.81
CA GLY A 66 -15.38 -7.27 3.36
C GLY A 66 -16.37 -8.38 2.95
N PRO A 67 -16.49 -8.68 1.67
CA PRO A 67 -15.93 -7.99 0.52
C PRO A 67 -16.59 -6.63 0.23
N THR A 68 -15.90 -5.83 -0.61
CA THR A 68 -16.42 -4.55 -1.10
C THR A 68 -17.54 -4.74 -2.13
N ALA A 69 -18.23 -3.66 -2.47
CA ALA A 69 -19.25 -3.68 -3.55
C ALA A 69 -18.68 -4.06 -4.91
N SER A 70 -17.39 -3.82 -5.16
CA SER A 70 -16.68 -4.23 -6.38
C SER A 70 -16.14 -5.67 -6.35
N GLY A 71 -16.40 -6.42 -5.27
CA GLY A 71 -16.00 -7.83 -5.12
C GLY A 71 -14.56 -8.04 -4.65
N HIS A 72 -13.78 -6.97 -4.40
CA HIS A 72 -12.45 -7.08 -3.80
C HIS A 72 -12.55 -7.40 -2.30
N LEU A 73 -11.55 -8.08 -1.76
CA LEU A 73 -11.55 -8.50 -0.36
C LEU A 73 -11.53 -7.32 0.61
N THR A 74 -10.81 -6.26 0.24
CA THR A 74 -10.76 -4.99 0.98
C THR A 74 -10.85 -3.80 0.03
N PRO A 75 -11.24 -2.59 0.50
CA PRO A 75 -10.98 -1.36 -0.22
C PRO A 75 -9.48 -1.20 -0.52
N THR A 76 -9.13 -0.44 -1.55
CA THR A 76 -7.72 -0.08 -1.78
C THR A 76 -7.25 0.83 -0.66
N VAL A 77 -6.13 0.49 -0.02
CA VAL A 77 -5.50 1.33 1.00
C VAL A 77 -4.13 1.80 0.53
N VAL A 78 -3.91 3.11 0.60
CA VAL A 78 -2.64 3.77 0.27
C VAL A 78 -2.21 4.62 1.47
N CYS A 79 -0.93 4.60 1.81
CA CYS A 79 -0.38 5.40 2.90
C CYS A 79 0.65 6.41 2.38
N THR A 80 0.72 7.60 2.97
CA THR A 80 1.92 8.44 2.89
C THR A 80 2.98 7.94 3.88
N LEU A 81 4.19 8.45 3.81
CA LEU A 81 5.28 8.15 4.75
C LEU A 81 5.73 9.41 5.47
N PRO A 82 6.26 9.29 6.72
CA PRO A 82 6.83 10.43 7.45
C PRO A 82 8.04 11.08 6.74
N SER A 83 8.82 10.29 6.00
CA SER A 83 9.98 10.78 5.27
C SER A 83 9.61 11.32 3.89
N ASN A 84 10.41 12.26 3.40
CA ASN A 84 10.33 12.73 2.02
C ASN A 84 11.02 11.76 1.05
N ALA A 85 10.81 12.00 -0.25
CA ALA A 85 11.48 11.29 -1.34
C ALA A 85 12.31 12.23 -2.21
N ILE A 86 12.96 13.24 -1.62
CA ILE A 86 13.67 14.29 -2.35
C ILE A 86 14.87 13.72 -3.10
N THR A 87 15.66 12.86 -2.45
CA THR A 87 16.83 12.21 -3.05
C THR A 87 16.76 10.68 -2.95
N PRO A 88 17.48 9.94 -3.83
CA PRO A 88 17.56 8.48 -3.74
C PRO A 88 18.12 7.99 -2.40
N GLU A 89 19.08 8.72 -1.82
CA GLU A 89 19.69 8.40 -0.52
C GLU A 89 18.68 8.51 0.60
N GLU A 90 17.88 9.57 0.62
CA GLU A 90 16.81 9.77 1.62
C GLU A 90 15.78 8.63 1.54
N VAL A 91 15.37 8.25 0.32
CA VAL A 91 14.46 7.12 0.10
C VAL A 91 15.05 5.82 0.64
N ARG A 92 16.31 5.51 0.33
CA ARG A 92 16.95 4.27 0.77
C ARG A 92 17.19 4.25 2.28
N TYR A 93 17.58 5.37 2.88
CA TYR A 93 17.78 5.47 4.32
C TYR A 93 16.49 5.22 5.10
N ASN A 94 15.36 5.68 4.58
CA ASN A 94 14.04 5.54 5.19
C ASN A 94 13.23 4.31 4.69
N ALA A 95 13.86 3.39 3.94
CA ALA A 95 13.18 2.21 3.37
C ALA A 95 12.49 1.31 4.41
N TRP A 96 12.89 1.38 5.68
CA TRP A 96 12.25 0.66 6.77
C TRP A 96 10.79 1.08 6.96
N GLN A 97 10.44 2.36 6.75
CA GLN A 97 9.06 2.84 6.84
C GLN A 97 8.17 2.15 5.80
N ALA A 98 8.61 2.10 4.55
CA ALA A 98 7.89 1.40 3.48
C ALA A 98 7.71 -0.10 3.81
N ARG A 99 8.75 -0.77 4.33
CA ARG A 99 8.67 -2.19 4.71
C ARG A 99 7.64 -2.43 5.81
N HIS A 100 7.62 -1.60 6.86
CA HIS A 100 6.65 -1.72 7.94
C HIS A 100 5.22 -1.53 7.45
N VAL A 101 4.96 -0.45 6.70
CA VAL A 101 3.64 -0.15 6.16
C VAL A 101 3.15 -1.25 5.21
N LEU A 102 3.96 -1.62 4.22
CA LEU A 102 3.57 -2.64 3.24
C LEU A 102 3.35 -4.04 3.85
N THR A 103 4.02 -4.36 4.95
CA THR A 103 3.83 -5.64 5.67
C THR A 103 2.43 -5.76 6.27
N THR A 104 1.75 -4.66 6.59
CA THR A 104 0.37 -4.68 7.08
C THR A 104 -0.66 -5.08 6.02
N GLY A 105 -0.26 -5.14 4.75
CA GLY A 105 -1.13 -5.49 3.64
C GLY A 105 -1.76 -4.30 2.91
N VAL A 106 -1.31 -3.06 3.16
CA VAL A 106 -1.72 -1.92 2.34
C VAL A 106 -1.30 -2.14 0.88
N HIS A 107 -2.04 -1.54 -0.05
CA HIS A 107 -1.90 -1.79 -1.48
C HIS A 107 -0.90 -0.87 -2.16
N GLY A 108 -0.56 0.25 -1.52
CA GLY A 108 0.36 1.21 -2.10
C GLY A 108 0.88 2.23 -1.11
N ILE A 109 1.87 2.96 -1.57
CA ILE A 109 2.45 4.11 -0.87
C ILE A 109 2.41 5.30 -1.81
N LEU A 110 1.98 6.44 -1.31
CA LEU A 110 2.16 7.75 -1.91
C LEU A 110 3.38 8.40 -1.25
N HIS A 111 4.55 8.29 -1.90
CA HIS A 111 5.77 8.90 -1.38
C HIS A 111 5.88 10.34 -1.84
N THR A 112 5.78 11.25 -0.89
CA THR A 112 5.64 12.68 -1.14
C THR A 112 6.98 13.35 -1.47
N HIS A 113 6.91 14.54 -2.08
CA HIS A 113 8.05 15.43 -2.34
C HIS A 113 9.14 14.87 -3.27
N THR A 114 8.86 13.87 -4.08
CA THR A 114 9.80 13.33 -5.06
C THR A 114 10.18 14.40 -6.08
N ARG A 115 11.48 14.57 -6.35
CA ARG A 115 12.01 15.61 -7.25
C ARG A 115 12.82 15.10 -8.42
N THR A 116 13.27 13.84 -8.40
CA THR A 116 14.13 13.25 -9.45
C THR A 116 13.64 11.87 -9.88
N ALA A 117 13.96 11.48 -11.10
CA ALA A 117 13.66 10.16 -11.62
C ALA A 117 14.38 9.05 -10.83
N GLU A 118 15.59 9.34 -10.34
CA GLU A 118 16.39 8.43 -9.52
C GLU A 118 15.72 8.17 -8.17
N SER A 119 15.08 9.18 -7.57
CA SER A 119 14.28 9.02 -6.34
C SER A 119 13.07 8.13 -6.59
N VAL A 120 12.39 8.28 -7.74
CA VAL A 120 11.28 7.38 -8.13
C VAL A 120 11.79 5.95 -8.29
N THR A 121 12.92 5.76 -8.97
CA THR A 121 13.54 4.43 -9.14
C THR A 121 13.85 3.79 -7.78
N ALA A 122 14.50 4.53 -6.88
CA ALA A 122 14.81 4.06 -5.54
C ALA A 122 13.51 3.70 -4.76
N PHE A 123 12.48 4.54 -4.86
CA PHE A 123 11.18 4.28 -4.23
C PHE A 123 10.53 2.99 -4.74
N VAL A 124 10.51 2.78 -6.05
CA VAL A 124 9.97 1.54 -6.62
C VAL A 124 10.75 0.32 -6.15
N GLN A 125 12.10 0.42 -6.09
CA GLN A 125 12.96 -0.66 -5.59
C GLN A 125 12.64 -1.05 -4.14
N ILE A 126 12.49 -0.09 -3.23
CA ILE A 126 12.19 -0.38 -1.82
C ILE A 126 10.78 -0.94 -1.60
N CYS A 127 9.86 -0.73 -2.53
CA CYS A 127 8.49 -1.26 -2.47
C CYS A 127 8.34 -2.66 -3.08
N ARG A 128 9.26 -3.09 -3.95
CA ARG A 128 9.17 -4.36 -4.69
C ARG A 128 9.88 -5.50 -3.98
N TYR A 129 9.30 -6.68 -4.08
CA TYR A 129 9.97 -7.91 -3.66
C TYR A 129 11.18 -8.24 -4.58
N PRO A 130 12.23 -8.89 -4.04
CA PRO A 130 13.41 -9.27 -4.84
C PRO A 130 13.10 -10.20 -6.03
N PHE A 131 12.07 -11.02 -5.91
CA PHE A 131 11.64 -11.96 -6.94
C PHE A 131 10.72 -11.34 -8.01
N GLN A 132 10.27 -10.08 -7.85
CA GLN A 132 9.46 -9.40 -8.85
C GLN A 132 10.25 -9.18 -10.14
N SER A 133 9.74 -9.73 -11.25
CA SER A 133 10.41 -9.69 -12.55
C SER A 133 9.96 -8.56 -13.46
N LEU A 134 8.73 -8.05 -13.28
CA LEU A 134 8.15 -7.03 -14.15
C LEU A 134 8.93 -5.71 -14.08
N GLY A 135 9.51 -5.28 -15.22
CA GLY A 135 10.29 -4.04 -15.32
C GLY A 135 11.65 -4.09 -14.62
N ARG A 136 12.14 -5.29 -14.27
CA ARG A 136 13.43 -5.45 -13.56
C ARG A 136 14.62 -4.98 -14.40
N GLU A 137 14.53 -5.09 -15.71
CA GLU A 137 15.54 -4.63 -16.66
C GLU A 137 15.73 -3.10 -16.65
N ILE A 138 14.71 -2.35 -16.23
CA ILE A 138 14.74 -0.88 -16.16
C ILE A 138 15.00 -0.40 -14.72
N ILE A 139 14.32 -1.00 -13.75
CA ILE A 139 14.29 -0.52 -12.35
C ILE A 139 15.36 -1.23 -11.50
N GLY A 140 15.81 -2.41 -11.91
CA GLY A 140 16.69 -3.27 -11.10
C GLY A 140 15.93 -4.15 -10.12
N GLU A 141 16.66 -4.76 -9.20
CA GLU A 141 16.13 -5.68 -8.20
C GLU A 141 15.33 -4.95 -7.10
N GLY A 142 14.24 -5.59 -6.66
CA GLY A 142 13.45 -5.11 -5.52
C GLY A 142 14.21 -5.25 -4.19
N LEU A 143 14.06 -4.27 -3.31
CA LEU A 143 14.78 -4.18 -2.03
C LEU A 143 13.86 -4.31 -0.80
N ARG A 144 12.56 -4.60 -1.01
CA ARG A 144 11.60 -4.73 0.09
C ARG A 144 11.94 -5.87 1.06
N GLY A 145 12.58 -6.94 0.56
CA GLY A 145 12.72 -8.21 1.28
C GLY A 145 11.43 -9.04 1.24
N ALA A 146 11.50 -10.34 1.50
CA ALA A 146 10.36 -11.25 1.39
C ALA A 146 9.61 -11.50 2.72
N GLY A 147 10.16 -11.09 3.87
CA GLY A 147 9.62 -11.40 5.20
C GLY A 147 8.21 -10.88 5.48
N GLY A 148 7.78 -9.80 4.80
CA GLY A 148 6.45 -9.22 4.92
C GLY A 148 5.40 -9.79 3.96
N GLN A 149 5.72 -10.80 3.14
CA GLN A 149 4.80 -11.34 2.13
C GLN A 149 3.60 -12.06 2.76
N THR A 150 3.84 -12.95 3.71
CA THR A 150 2.77 -13.76 4.32
C THR A 150 1.66 -12.92 4.97
N PRO A 151 1.96 -11.94 5.85
CA PRO A 151 0.90 -11.11 6.43
C PRO A 151 0.19 -10.25 5.38
N ALA A 152 0.90 -9.72 4.38
CA ALA A 152 0.28 -8.95 3.30
C ALA A 152 -0.67 -9.82 2.45
N ASN A 153 -0.24 -11.02 2.05
CA ASN A 153 -1.05 -11.96 1.30
C ASN A 153 -2.33 -12.36 2.05
N ALA A 154 -2.26 -12.49 3.37
CA ALA A 154 -3.43 -12.79 4.19
C ALA A 154 -4.52 -11.70 4.09
N ILE A 155 -4.13 -10.44 3.91
CA ILE A 155 -5.05 -9.32 3.67
C ILE A 155 -5.56 -9.32 2.22
N TRP A 156 -4.70 -9.62 1.26
CA TRP A 156 -5.06 -9.60 -0.17
C TRP A 156 -5.84 -10.84 -0.61
N GLY A 157 -5.89 -11.90 0.21
CA GLY A 157 -6.52 -13.17 -0.15
C GLY A 157 -5.74 -13.96 -1.19
N LEU A 158 -4.41 -13.79 -1.21
CA LEU A 158 -3.51 -14.45 -2.16
C LEU A 158 -2.70 -15.56 -1.48
N SER A 159 -2.32 -16.57 -2.25
CA SER A 159 -1.29 -17.53 -1.86
C SER A 159 0.11 -16.97 -2.14
N ALA A 160 1.14 -17.61 -1.60
CA ALA A 160 2.53 -17.23 -1.85
C ALA A 160 2.98 -17.44 -3.32
N ALA A 161 2.23 -18.24 -4.08
CA ALA A 161 2.50 -18.52 -5.49
C ALA A 161 1.88 -17.50 -6.45
N GLU A 162 0.89 -16.75 -6.00
CA GLU A 162 0.21 -15.69 -6.75
C GLU A 162 0.88 -14.34 -6.54
#